data_f286f34a1163a9ade6c8a5b631308088
#
_entry.id   f286f34a1163a9ade6c8a5b631308088
#
_cell.length_a   1.000
_cell.length_b   1.000
_cell.length_c   1.000
_cell.angle_alpha   90.00
_cell.angle_beta   90.00
_cell.angle_gamma   90.00
#
_symmetry.space_group_name_H-M   'P 1'
#
loop_
_entity.id
_entity.type
_entity.pdbx_description
1 polymer ?
#
loop_
_entity_poly.entity_id
_entity_poly.type
_entity_poly.pdbx_seq_one_letter_code
_entity_poly.pdbx_strand_id
1 'polypeptide(L)'
;MPTALGYFSTVGRIGVLASGGGTNLRAMLDADLPIVVVVVDRACGATEVAGHAGVPVELVERTSFAADFDRVAYTNEVVDVLARYDVDLVAMAGFGTILAKPIHDAHPNRIVNTHPALLPAFKGWHAVDDALAAGVKVTGCTVHLAMLEVDEGPILAQEEVPVLEDDTVETLHERIKAVEHRIYPEVLHRLVTTDSGGGAPH
;
A
#
# COMPACT_ATOMS: atom_id res chain seq x y z
N MET A 1 -0.68 15.16 20.14
CA MET A 1 -0.30 14.16 19.12
C MET A 1 0.25 14.93 17.94
N PRO A 2 1.51 14.76 17.54
CA PRO A 2 1.98 15.38 16.30
C PRO A 2 1.25 14.72 15.13
N THR A 3 0.58 15.52 14.32
CA THR A 3 -0.06 15.08 13.08
C THR A 3 1.02 14.55 12.14
N ALA A 4 0.84 13.35 11.60
CA ALA A 4 1.77 12.65 10.68
C ALA A 4 2.09 13.45 9.39
N LEU A 5 1.45 14.59 9.18
CA LEU A 5 1.53 15.45 7.99
C LEU A 5 2.78 16.34 7.90
N GLY A 6 3.66 16.35 8.92
CA GLY A 6 4.83 17.25 8.97
C GLY A 6 6.12 16.73 8.31
N TYR A 7 6.09 15.60 7.61
CA TYR A 7 7.31 14.92 7.15
C TYR A 7 7.53 14.88 5.63
N PHE A 8 6.62 15.45 4.84
CA PHE A 8 6.71 15.36 3.38
C PHE A 8 7.07 16.71 2.76
N SER A 9 8.22 16.79 2.10
CA SER A 9 8.56 17.87 1.18
C SER A 9 8.35 17.39 -0.26
N THR A 10 7.62 18.12 -1.06
CA THR A 10 7.26 17.92 -2.49
C THR A 10 7.28 16.45 -2.95
N VAL A 11 6.17 15.74 -2.75
CA VAL A 11 6.01 14.37 -3.22
C VAL A 11 5.27 14.39 -4.55
N GLY A 12 5.93 13.99 -5.64
CA GLY A 12 5.34 14.02 -6.97
C GLY A 12 5.41 12.71 -7.74
N ARG A 13 6.15 11.69 -7.26
CA ARG A 13 6.46 10.47 -8.02
C ARG A 13 6.16 9.24 -7.17
N ILE A 14 5.09 8.52 -7.53
CA ILE A 14 4.66 7.31 -6.80
C ILE A 14 5.21 6.05 -7.46
N GLY A 15 5.90 5.21 -6.68
CA GLY A 15 6.19 3.83 -7.02
C GLY A 15 5.17 2.90 -6.38
N VAL A 16 4.53 2.04 -7.16
CA VAL A 16 3.54 1.08 -6.66
C VAL A 16 4.14 -0.31 -6.57
N LEU A 17 4.01 -0.96 -5.42
CA LEU A 17 4.39 -2.36 -5.22
C LEU A 17 3.14 -3.23 -5.25
N ALA A 18 3.09 -4.27 -6.11
CA ALA A 18 1.92 -5.11 -6.29
C ALA A 18 2.29 -6.58 -6.52
N SER A 19 1.46 -7.52 -6.00
CA SER A 19 1.63 -8.97 -6.20
C SER A 19 0.38 -9.65 -6.74
N GLY A 20 -0.72 -8.92 -6.95
CA GLY A 20 -2.04 -9.47 -7.23
C GLY A 20 -2.72 -8.92 -8.48
N GLY A 21 -4.04 -8.91 -8.50
CA GLY A 21 -4.88 -8.53 -9.64
C GLY A 21 -4.79 -7.06 -10.08
N GLY A 22 -4.19 -6.17 -9.29
CA GLY A 22 -3.97 -4.76 -9.63
C GLY A 22 -5.22 -3.88 -9.47
N THR A 23 -6.20 -4.28 -8.67
CA THR A 23 -7.43 -3.49 -8.48
C THR A 23 -7.16 -2.16 -7.77
N ASN A 24 -6.29 -2.14 -6.75
CA ASN A 24 -5.84 -0.91 -6.11
C ASN A 24 -5.02 -0.02 -7.07
N LEU A 25 -4.13 -0.63 -7.87
CA LEU A 25 -3.41 0.10 -8.91
C LEU A 25 -4.39 0.75 -9.91
N ARG A 26 -5.43 0.05 -10.33
CA ARG A 26 -6.49 0.60 -11.18
C ARG A 26 -7.14 1.81 -10.54
N ALA A 27 -7.56 1.70 -9.28
CA ALA A 27 -8.18 2.80 -8.55
C ALA A 27 -7.25 4.03 -8.42
N MET A 28 -5.94 3.81 -8.23
CA MET A 28 -4.94 4.88 -8.20
C MET A 28 -4.78 5.55 -9.57
N LEU A 29 -4.77 4.78 -10.66
CA LEU A 29 -4.69 5.30 -12.02
C LEU A 29 -5.93 6.09 -12.41
N ASP A 30 -7.12 5.59 -12.05
CA ASP A 30 -8.41 6.25 -12.29
C ASP A 30 -8.53 7.58 -11.50
N ALA A 31 -7.73 7.74 -10.44
CA ALA A 31 -7.61 8.97 -9.66
C ALA A 31 -6.46 9.91 -10.15
N ASP A 32 -5.91 9.67 -11.34
CA ASP A 32 -4.83 10.46 -11.96
C ASP A 32 -3.60 10.65 -11.07
N LEU A 33 -3.27 9.68 -10.20
CA LEU A 33 -2.08 9.75 -9.36
C LEU A 33 -0.80 9.63 -10.19
N PRO A 34 0.28 10.36 -9.84
CA PRO A 34 1.54 10.42 -10.59
C PRO A 34 2.38 9.15 -10.41
N ILE A 35 1.87 8.01 -10.88
CA ILE A 35 2.54 6.71 -10.81
C ILE A 35 3.61 6.64 -11.89
N VAL A 36 4.86 6.44 -11.48
CA VAL A 36 6.02 6.44 -12.39
C VAL A 36 6.59 5.04 -12.65
N VAL A 37 6.31 4.10 -11.77
CA VAL A 37 6.71 2.69 -11.91
C VAL A 37 5.79 1.79 -11.09
N VAL A 38 5.56 0.59 -11.60
CA VAL A 38 4.96 -0.52 -10.85
C VAL A 38 6.00 -1.62 -10.68
N VAL A 39 6.30 -2.00 -9.45
CA VAL A 39 7.20 -3.11 -9.14
C VAL A 39 6.36 -4.31 -8.73
N VAL A 40 6.60 -5.45 -9.38
CA VAL A 40 5.90 -6.70 -9.08
C VAL A 40 6.91 -7.77 -8.62
N ASP A 41 6.49 -8.63 -7.70
CA ASP A 41 7.33 -9.74 -7.20
C ASP A 41 7.12 -11.05 -7.99
N ARG A 42 6.16 -11.05 -8.91
CA ARG A 42 5.77 -12.16 -9.79
C ARG A 42 4.94 -11.67 -10.95
N ALA A 43 4.78 -12.50 -11.99
CA ALA A 43 3.77 -12.26 -13.01
C ALA A 43 2.36 -12.22 -12.37
N CYS A 44 1.63 -11.13 -12.55
CA CYS A 44 0.32 -10.91 -11.93
C CYS A 44 -0.51 -9.90 -12.73
N GLY A 45 -1.81 -9.77 -12.41
CA GLY A 45 -2.73 -8.87 -13.11
C GLY A 45 -2.31 -7.38 -13.06
N ALA A 46 -1.59 -6.96 -12.04
CA ALA A 46 -1.07 -5.59 -11.97
C ALA A 46 -0.17 -5.23 -13.17
N THR A 47 0.54 -6.21 -13.76
CA THR A 47 1.36 -6.01 -14.97
C THR A 47 0.51 -5.57 -16.17
N GLU A 48 -0.65 -6.21 -16.37
CA GLU A 48 -1.57 -5.86 -17.46
C GLU A 48 -2.21 -4.48 -17.21
N VAL A 49 -2.60 -4.20 -15.96
CA VAL A 49 -3.19 -2.91 -15.57
C VAL A 49 -2.21 -1.77 -15.85
N ALA A 50 -0.95 -1.90 -15.43
CA ALA A 50 0.10 -0.91 -15.65
C ALA A 50 0.40 -0.75 -17.16
N GLY A 51 0.51 -1.86 -17.89
CA GLY A 51 0.78 -1.85 -19.33
C GLY A 51 -0.29 -1.11 -20.13
N HIS A 52 -1.57 -1.30 -19.81
CA HIS A 52 -2.67 -0.57 -20.45
C HIS A 52 -2.62 0.95 -20.16
N ALA A 53 -2.09 1.34 -19.01
CA ALA A 53 -1.93 2.74 -18.63
C ALA A 53 -0.62 3.36 -19.13
N GLY A 54 0.27 2.57 -19.78
CA GLY A 54 1.57 3.04 -20.25
C GLY A 54 2.57 3.28 -19.10
N VAL A 55 2.34 2.72 -17.92
CA VAL A 55 3.24 2.84 -16.77
C VAL A 55 4.30 1.73 -16.84
N PRO A 56 5.60 2.04 -16.70
CA PRO A 56 6.66 1.06 -16.64
C PRO A 56 6.44 0.00 -15.55
N VAL A 57 6.74 -1.27 -15.88
CA VAL A 57 6.67 -2.39 -14.94
C VAL A 57 8.06 -3.01 -14.78
N GLU A 58 8.49 -3.16 -13.55
CA GLU A 58 9.74 -3.83 -13.18
C GLU A 58 9.42 -5.10 -12.37
N LEU A 59 10.01 -6.22 -12.77
CA LEU A 59 9.90 -7.47 -12.02
C LEU A 59 11.13 -7.63 -11.14
N VAL A 60 10.90 -7.61 -9.82
CA VAL A 60 11.87 -8.06 -8.82
C VAL A 60 11.33 -9.37 -8.26
N GLU A 61 11.74 -10.48 -8.87
CA GLU A 61 11.11 -11.77 -8.61
C GLU A 61 11.42 -12.30 -7.22
N ARG A 62 10.38 -12.63 -6.46
CA ARG A 62 10.53 -13.38 -5.22
C ARG A 62 10.66 -14.87 -5.53
N THR A 63 11.89 -15.36 -5.53
CA THR A 63 12.24 -16.75 -5.92
C THR A 63 11.96 -17.80 -4.86
N SER A 64 11.76 -17.39 -3.59
CA SER A 64 11.53 -18.33 -2.48
C SER A 64 10.58 -17.77 -1.41
N PHE A 65 9.80 -18.67 -0.81
CA PHE A 65 8.98 -18.42 0.39
C PHE A 65 9.55 -19.12 1.64
N ALA A 66 10.74 -19.73 1.52
CA ALA A 66 11.40 -20.43 2.61
C ALA A 66 11.96 -19.45 3.66
N ALA A 67 12.26 -19.97 4.84
CA ALA A 67 12.73 -19.17 5.96
C ALA A 67 14.14 -18.57 5.73
N ASP A 68 14.93 -19.16 4.83
CA ASP A 68 16.27 -18.73 4.44
C ASP A 68 16.27 -17.71 3.28
N PHE A 69 15.11 -17.23 2.84
CA PHE A 69 15.02 -16.19 1.83
C PHE A 69 15.73 -14.91 2.28
N ASP A 70 16.73 -14.48 1.48
CA ASP A 70 17.47 -13.23 1.76
C ASP A 70 16.60 -12.01 1.47
N ARG A 71 15.78 -11.67 2.46
CA ARG A 71 14.86 -10.54 2.40
C ARG A 71 15.59 -9.21 2.27
N VAL A 72 16.81 -9.10 2.81
CA VAL A 72 17.60 -7.86 2.75
C VAL A 72 18.11 -7.64 1.33
N ALA A 73 18.69 -8.66 0.70
CA ALA A 73 19.13 -8.58 -0.70
C ALA A 73 17.95 -8.25 -1.62
N TYR A 74 16.83 -8.96 -1.49
CA TYR A 74 15.61 -8.69 -2.23
C TYR A 74 15.11 -7.24 -2.06
N THR A 75 15.11 -6.74 -0.82
CA THR A 75 14.66 -5.36 -0.55
C THR A 75 15.58 -4.33 -1.18
N ASN A 76 16.90 -4.57 -1.20
CA ASN A 76 17.84 -3.69 -1.88
C ASN A 76 17.57 -3.62 -3.39
N GLU A 77 17.25 -4.74 -4.05
CA GLU A 77 16.86 -4.73 -5.47
C GLU A 77 15.60 -3.88 -5.70
N VAL A 78 14.59 -3.97 -4.82
CA VAL A 78 13.41 -3.11 -4.88
C VAL A 78 13.78 -1.63 -4.73
N VAL A 79 14.64 -1.29 -3.75
CA VAL A 79 15.13 0.08 -3.52
C VAL A 79 15.87 0.61 -4.75
N ASP A 80 16.73 -0.19 -5.36
CA ASP A 80 17.48 0.20 -6.58
C ASP A 80 16.54 0.49 -7.75
N VAL A 81 15.46 -0.31 -7.89
CA VAL A 81 14.42 0.00 -8.88
C VAL A 81 13.75 1.34 -8.61
N LEU A 82 13.25 1.54 -7.38
CA LEU A 82 12.57 2.77 -7.00
C LEU A 82 13.46 4.01 -7.20
N ALA A 83 14.75 3.89 -6.90
CA ALA A 83 15.74 4.97 -7.10
C ALA A 83 15.93 5.32 -8.59
N ARG A 84 15.94 4.33 -9.51
CA ARG A 84 16.03 4.59 -10.96
C ARG A 84 14.88 5.42 -11.51
N TYR A 85 13.73 5.36 -10.85
CA TYR A 85 12.54 6.11 -11.23
C TYR A 85 12.31 7.36 -10.37
N ASP A 86 13.29 7.78 -9.56
CA ASP A 86 13.20 8.92 -8.65
C ASP A 86 11.89 8.90 -7.83
N VAL A 87 11.55 7.76 -7.24
CA VAL A 87 10.33 7.59 -6.47
C VAL A 87 10.39 8.35 -5.16
N ASP A 88 9.41 9.20 -4.91
CA ASP A 88 9.26 9.97 -3.67
C ASP A 88 8.40 9.25 -2.63
N LEU A 89 7.33 8.58 -3.07
CA LEU A 89 6.35 7.90 -2.23
C LEU A 89 6.14 6.47 -2.74
N VAL A 90 6.18 5.50 -1.83
CA VAL A 90 5.92 4.10 -2.13
C VAL A 90 4.51 3.75 -1.70
N ALA A 91 3.70 3.21 -2.61
CA ALA A 91 2.36 2.71 -2.34
C ALA A 91 2.34 1.18 -2.43
N MET A 92 2.06 0.49 -1.32
CA MET A 92 1.92 -0.96 -1.28
C MET A 92 0.47 -1.35 -1.62
N ALA A 93 0.26 -1.94 -2.79
CA ALA A 93 -1.06 -2.28 -3.34
C ALA A 93 -1.28 -3.81 -3.35
N GLY A 94 -1.38 -4.41 -2.17
CA GLY A 94 -1.45 -5.86 -2.04
C GLY A 94 -0.13 -6.53 -2.41
N PHE A 95 0.97 -6.07 -1.82
CA PHE A 95 2.31 -6.62 -2.04
C PHE A 95 2.60 -7.77 -1.06
N GLY A 96 2.87 -8.96 -1.61
CA GLY A 96 2.98 -10.19 -0.84
C GLY A 96 4.29 -10.39 -0.09
N THR A 97 5.28 -9.51 -0.26
CA THR A 97 6.59 -9.65 0.38
C THR A 97 6.77 -8.62 1.49
N ILE A 98 7.05 -9.09 2.72
CA ILE A 98 7.46 -8.21 3.82
C ILE A 98 8.86 -7.70 3.49
N LEU A 99 8.99 -6.37 3.35
CA LEU A 99 10.25 -5.72 3.05
C LEU A 99 11.10 -5.54 4.33
N ALA A 100 12.42 -5.56 4.15
CA ALA A 100 13.38 -5.37 5.23
C ALA A 100 13.76 -3.89 5.42
N LYS A 101 14.61 -3.61 6.40
CA LYS A 101 15.04 -2.27 6.79
C LYS A 101 15.50 -1.35 5.64
N PRO A 102 16.22 -1.80 4.58
CA PRO A 102 16.72 -0.91 3.54
C PRO A 102 15.66 0.00 2.90
N ILE A 103 14.42 -0.46 2.69
CA ILE A 103 13.39 0.39 2.10
C ILE A 103 12.93 1.50 3.06
N HIS A 104 12.90 1.21 4.37
CA HIS A 104 12.56 2.20 5.40
C HIS A 104 13.65 3.25 5.58
N ASP A 105 14.92 2.88 5.35
CA ASP A 105 16.04 3.81 5.34
C ASP A 105 16.03 4.71 4.10
N ALA A 106 15.68 4.13 2.92
CA ALA A 106 15.60 4.87 1.66
C ALA A 106 14.37 5.79 1.57
N HIS A 107 13.23 5.35 2.13
CA HIS A 107 11.95 6.07 2.08
C HIS A 107 11.37 6.27 3.49
N PRO A 108 12.05 7.03 4.40
CA PRO A 108 11.61 7.19 5.78
C PRO A 108 10.26 7.90 5.85
N ASN A 109 9.25 7.24 6.46
CA ASN A 109 7.87 7.72 6.56
C ASN A 109 7.19 7.99 5.20
N ARG A 110 7.65 7.36 4.13
CA ARG A 110 7.14 7.53 2.75
C ARG A 110 6.67 6.22 2.12
N ILE A 111 6.32 5.24 2.94
CA ILE A 111 5.76 3.98 2.49
C ILE A 111 4.34 3.91 3.05
N VAL A 112 3.35 3.85 2.16
CA VAL A 112 1.93 3.77 2.53
C VAL A 112 1.41 2.39 2.18
N ASN A 113 0.72 1.77 3.13
CA ASN A 113 0.07 0.48 2.95
C ASN A 113 -1.42 0.59 3.21
N THR A 114 -2.17 -0.36 2.66
CA THR A 114 -3.58 -0.58 2.99
C THR A 114 -3.76 -1.96 3.57
N HIS A 115 -4.63 -2.06 4.59
CA HIS A 115 -4.87 -3.29 5.34
C HIS A 115 -6.39 -3.52 5.47
N PRO A 116 -6.89 -4.75 5.17
CA PRO A 116 -8.32 -5.02 5.10
C PRO A 116 -8.94 -5.33 6.48
N ALA A 117 -8.65 -4.49 7.47
CA ALA A 117 -9.25 -4.52 8.81
C ALA A 117 -9.17 -3.15 9.49
N LEU A 118 -9.82 -3.00 10.64
CA LEU A 118 -9.70 -1.84 11.53
C LEU A 118 -8.49 -2.02 12.46
N LEU A 119 -7.30 -1.60 12.03
CA LEU A 119 -6.11 -1.67 12.89
C LEU A 119 -6.35 -0.92 14.22
N PRO A 120 -5.84 -1.46 15.34
CA PRO A 120 -4.88 -2.54 15.49
C PRO A 120 -5.49 -3.97 15.50
N ALA A 121 -6.79 -4.14 15.20
CA ALA A 121 -7.40 -5.46 15.14
C ALA A 121 -6.98 -6.20 13.86
N PHE A 122 -6.88 -7.54 13.95
CA PHE A 122 -6.67 -8.44 12.83
C PHE A 122 -5.46 -8.06 11.95
N LYS A 123 -4.27 -7.85 12.57
CA LYS A 123 -3.02 -7.64 11.85
C LYS A 123 -2.60 -8.88 11.07
N GLY A 124 -1.79 -8.66 10.02
CA GLY A 124 -1.20 -9.73 9.23
C GLY A 124 -2.06 -10.19 8.05
N TRP A 125 -1.68 -11.31 7.48
CA TRP A 125 -2.13 -11.74 6.15
C TRP A 125 -3.58 -12.24 6.09
N HIS A 126 -4.15 -12.73 7.19
CA HIS A 126 -5.46 -13.38 7.24
C HIS A 126 -6.56 -12.50 7.86
N ALA A 127 -6.42 -11.18 7.80
CA ALA A 127 -7.29 -10.23 8.50
C ALA A 127 -8.80 -10.43 8.24
N VAL A 128 -9.19 -10.75 7.00
CA VAL A 128 -10.59 -10.97 6.63
C VAL A 128 -11.11 -12.30 7.19
N ASP A 129 -10.32 -13.38 7.08
CA ASP A 129 -10.62 -14.69 7.67
C ASP A 129 -10.77 -14.58 9.18
N ASP A 130 -9.83 -13.91 9.83
CA ASP A 130 -9.79 -13.72 11.29
C ASP A 130 -11.00 -12.91 11.79
N ALA A 131 -11.39 -11.87 11.06
CA ALA A 131 -12.58 -11.06 11.38
C ALA A 131 -13.87 -11.90 11.31
N LEU A 132 -14.03 -12.72 10.27
CA LEU A 132 -15.15 -13.65 10.13
C LEU A 132 -15.14 -14.71 11.24
N ALA A 133 -13.98 -15.35 11.49
CA ALA A 133 -13.84 -16.37 12.51
C ALA A 133 -14.13 -15.82 13.93
N ALA A 134 -13.78 -14.57 14.19
CA ALA A 134 -14.08 -13.88 15.45
C ALA A 134 -15.56 -13.47 15.61
N GLY A 135 -16.37 -13.56 14.54
CA GLY A 135 -17.80 -13.24 14.56
C GLY A 135 -18.08 -11.77 14.85
N VAL A 136 -17.16 -10.86 14.50
CA VAL A 136 -17.36 -9.42 14.66
C VAL A 136 -18.46 -8.92 13.75
N LYS A 137 -19.16 -7.86 14.14
CA LYS A 137 -20.21 -7.24 13.32
C LYS A 137 -19.71 -6.15 12.42
N VAL A 138 -18.49 -5.67 12.68
CA VAL A 138 -17.82 -4.60 11.93
C VAL A 138 -16.36 -4.93 11.81
N THR A 139 -15.81 -4.77 10.62
CA THR A 139 -14.39 -4.71 10.29
C THR A 139 -14.15 -3.45 9.48
N GLY A 140 -13.15 -3.38 8.61
CA GLY A 140 -12.94 -2.18 7.80
C GLY A 140 -11.73 -2.24 6.90
N CYS A 141 -11.31 -1.06 6.50
CA CYS A 141 -10.10 -0.82 5.76
C CYS A 141 -9.27 0.27 6.47
N THR A 142 -7.97 0.05 6.60
CA THR A 142 -7.02 1.00 7.18
C THR A 142 -5.94 1.33 6.18
N VAL A 143 -5.73 2.63 5.90
CA VAL A 143 -4.56 3.15 5.21
C VAL A 143 -3.60 3.70 6.25
N HIS A 144 -2.35 3.23 6.24
CA HIS A 144 -1.35 3.58 7.26
C HIS A 144 0.05 3.72 6.66
N LEU A 145 0.96 4.36 7.38
CA LEU A 145 2.39 4.29 7.05
C LEU A 145 2.91 2.89 7.37
N ALA A 146 3.57 2.27 6.42
CA ALA A 146 4.24 1.00 6.66
C ALA A 146 5.55 1.25 7.42
N MET A 147 5.70 0.53 8.53
CA MET A 147 6.90 0.54 9.38
C MET A 147 7.57 -0.82 9.34
N LEU A 148 8.72 -0.96 9.99
CA LEU A 148 9.43 -2.23 10.04
C LEU A 148 8.61 -3.34 10.73
N GLU A 149 7.86 -2.95 11.74
CA GLU A 149 6.86 -3.80 12.40
C GLU A 149 5.58 -3.79 11.57
N VAL A 150 5.12 -4.99 11.19
CA VAL A 150 3.96 -5.16 10.30
C VAL A 150 2.70 -4.61 10.95
N ASP A 151 1.98 -3.76 10.21
CA ASP A 151 0.70 -3.16 10.59
C ASP A 151 0.72 -2.32 11.90
N GLU A 152 1.90 -1.80 12.29
CA GLU A 152 2.09 -1.00 13.51
C GLU A 152 2.24 0.51 13.22
N GLY A 153 2.27 0.93 11.98
CA GLY A 153 2.51 2.32 11.62
C GLY A 153 1.33 3.26 11.86
N PRO A 154 1.57 4.58 11.85
CA PRO A 154 0.53 5.59 12.02
C PRO A 154 -0.60 5.46 11.01
N ILE A 155 -1.84 5.50 11.48
CA ILE A 155 -3.05 5.46 10.65
C ILE A 155 -3.25 6.82 9.97
N LEU A 156 -3.44 6.79 8.65
CA LEU A 156 -3.70 7.96 7.81
C LEU A 156 -5.19 8.13 7.48
N ALA A 157 -5.89 7.00 7.29
CA ALA A 157 -7.33 6.92 7.13
C ALA A 157 -7.81 5.54 7.54
N GLN A 158 -9.06 5.48 8.03
CA GLN A 158 -9.69 4.23 8.42
C GLN A 158 -11.20 4.36 8.24
N GLU A 159 -11.83 3.30 7.72
CA GLU A 159 -13.27 3.28 7.51
C GLU A 159 -13.86 1.92 7.85
N GLU A 160 -15.03 1.94 8.50
CA GLU A 160 -15.75 0.75 8.92
C GLU A 160 -16.48 0.08 7.75
N VAL A 161 -16.50 -1.26 7.78
CA VAL A 161 -17.24 -2.12 6.86
C VAL A 161 -18.08 -3.09 7.66
N PRO A 162 -19.40 -3.16 7.47
CA PRO A 162 -20.25 -4.10 8.16
C PRO A 162 -19.94 -5.54 7.71
N VAL A 163 -19.94 -6.48 8.67
CA VAL A 163 -19.91 -7.92 8.43
C VAL A 163 -21.34 -8.44 8.47
N LEU A 164 -21.81 -9.01 7.37
CA LEU A 164 -23.16 -9.55 7.23
C LEU A 164 -23.20 -11.01 7.71
N GLU A 165 -24.41 -11.49 8.02
CA GLU A 165 -24.58 -12.81 8.62
C GLU A 165 -24.24 -13.97 7.68
N ASP A 166 -24.38 -13.73 6.37
CA ASP A 166 -24.12 -14.69 5.29
C ASP A 166 -22.79 -14.40 4.54
N ASP A 167 -21.93 -13.54 5.08
CA ASP A 167 -20.64 -13.26 4.44
C ASP A 167 -19.73 -14.48 4.37
N THR A 168 -19.13 -14.65 3.20
CA THR A 168 -17.92 -15.44 3.01
C THR A 168 -16.69 -14.51 3.02
N VAL A 169 -15.49 -15.08 3.03
CA VAL A 169 -14.23 -14.31 2.91
C VAL A 169 -14.26 -13.46 1.64
N GLU A 170 -14.74 -14.03 0.54
CA GLU A 170 -14.80 -13.35 -0.76
C GLU A 170 -15.77 -12.16 -0.73
N THR A 171 -17.00 -12.35 -0.22
CA THR A 171 -18.02 -11.29 -0.22
C THR A 171 -17.64 -10.14 0.71
N LEU A 172 -17.11 -10.45 1.88
CA LEU A 172 -16.60 -9.44 2.81
C LEU A 172 -15.39 -8.71 2.22
N HIS A 173 -14.44 -9.44 1.63
CA HIS A 173 -13.26 -8.84 1.01
C HIS A 173 -13.61 -7.91 -0.15
N GLU A 174 -14.58 -8.28 -1.03
CA GLU A 174 -15.03 -7.40 -2.10
C GLU A 174 -15.68 -6.11 -1.55
N ARG A 175 -16.40 -6.20 -0.43
CA ARG A 175 -16.98 -5.01 0.23
C ARG A 175 -15.89 -4.13 0.83
N ILE A 176 -14.84 -4.71 1.44
CA ILE A 176 -13.68 -3.97 1.94
C ILE A 176 -12.93 -3.29 0.80
N LYS A 177 -12.70 -4.00 -0.32
CA LYS A 177 -12.06 -3.43 -1.51
C LYS A 177 -12.79 -2.21 -2.07
N ALA A 178 -14.11 -2.18 -2.03
CA ALA A 178 -14.87 -1.02 -2.48
C ALA A 178 -14.54 0.24 -1.65
N VAL A 179 -14.30 0.09 -0.36
CA VAL A 179 -13.83 1.17 0.51
C VAL A 179 -12.36 1.51 0.23
N GLU A 180 -11.52 0.48 0.12
CA GLU A 180 -10.09 0.61 -0.16
C GLU A 180 -9.82 1.40 -1.45
N HIS A 181 -10.53 1.08 -2.54
CA HIS A 181 -10.40 1.75 -3.84
C HIS A 181 -10.78 3.24 -3.80
N ARG A 182 -11.46 3.69 -2.76
CA ARG A 182 -11.78 5.10 -2.54
C ARG A 182 -10.80 5.77 -1.59
N ILE A 183 -10.64 5.24 -0.37
CA ILE A 183 -9.84 5.93 0.66
C ILE A 183 -8.33 5.90 0.38
N TYR A 184 -7.83 4.85 -0.30
CA TYR A 184 -6.41 4.74 -0.57
C TYR A 184 -5.92 5.78 -1.57
N PRO A 185 -6.53 5.94 -2.77
CA PRO A 185 -6.19 7.05 -3.68
C PRO A 185 -6.37 8.43 -3.05
N GLU A 186 -7.43 8.64 -2.24
CA GLU A 186 -7.66 9.92 -1.54
C GLU A 186 -6.51 10.27 -0.58
N VAL A 187 -5.99 9.28 0.17
CA VAL A 187 -4.83 9.47 1.05
C VAL A 187 -3.59 9.80 0.24
N LEU A 188 -3.30 9.02 -0.80
CA LEU A 188 -2.13 9.25 -1.65
C LEU A 188 -2.19 10.62 -2.33
N HIS A 189 -3.35 11.02 -2.85
CA HIS A 189 -3.56 12.35 -3.44
C HIS A 189 -3.25 13.47 -2.45
N ARG A 190 -3.71 13.37 -1.20
CA ARG A 190 -3.38 14.33 -0.15
C ARG A 190 -1.88 14.41 0.09
N LEU A 191 -1.17 13.26 0.14
CA LEU A 191 0.26 13.22 0.39
C LEU A 191 1.09 13.85 -0.74
N VAL A 192 0.66 13.72 -2.01
CA VAL A 192 1.35 14.32 -3.15
C VAL A 192 1.00 15.79 -3.37
N THR A 193 -0.13 16.28 -2.84
CA THR A 193 -0.61 17.65 -3.09
C THR A 193 -0.39 18.63 -1.94
N THR A 194 -0.20 18.14 -0.70
CA THR A 194 -0.18 18.98 0.51
C THR A 194 1.02 19.93 0.60
N ASP A 195 1.97 19.87 -0.32
CA ASP A 195 3.19 20.70 -0.29
C ASP A 195 3.20 21.90 -1.25
N SER A 196 2.06 22.22 -1.88
CA SER A 196 1.97 23.40 -2.77
C SER A 196 1.59 24.68 -2.02
N GLY A 197 1.48 24.67 -0.67
CA GLY A 197 0.86 25.73 0.13
C GLY A 197 1.64 26.28 1.31
N GLY A 198 2.94 26.00 1.44
CA GLY A 198 3.78 26.53 2.53
C GLY A 198 4.35 27.91 2.26
N GLY A 199 3.51 28.89 1.90
CA GLY A 199 3.88 30.31 1.99
C GLY A 199 3.89 30.71 3.46
N ALA A 200 5.05 31.01 4.03
CA ALA A 200 5.17 31.59 5.37
C ALA A 200 4.43 32.92 5.43
N PRO A 201 3.62 33.17 6.47
CA PRO A 201 3.18 34.53 6.77
C PRO A 201 4.37 35.30 7.34
N HIS A 202 4.58 36.48 6.85
CA HIS A 202 5.51 37.49 7.36
C HIS A 202 5.14 37.96 8.78
#